data_1716abeec00f0f5216b7eaf2e78cbb99
#
_entry.id   1716abeec00f0f5216b7eaf2e78cbb99
#
_cell.length_a   1.000
_cell.length_b   1.000
_cell.length_c   1.000
_cell.angle_alpha   90.00
_cell.angle_beta   90.00
_cell.angle_gamma   90.00
#
_symmetry.space_group_name_H-M   'P 1'
#
loop_
_entity.id
_entity.type
_entity.pdbx_description
1 polymer ?
#
loop_
_entity_poly.entity_id
_entity_poly.type
_entity_poly.pdbx_seq_one_letter_code
_entity_poly.pdbx_strand_id
1 'polypeptide(L)'
;MDIQSLIFLLMDLAGTIAFAASGAIVAIRQKMDLFGVCVLGVCTAVGGGMMRDVILGQIPAALKDPKYVAVAAATSLLVFLIFYFKQEFFESRVRVYYDLVMLVMDTIGLGIFTVFGVKAGVAAGYMDNTFLLAFLGTLTGVGGGLLRDVMAEVPPYIFVRHVYACASIAGAVLCVWLYRGFGELPALVIGSLSVILIRYLAVRYRWNLPRISGRNK
;
A
#
# COMPACT_ATOMS: atom_id res chain seq x y z
N MET A 1 -16.03 -19.34 -11.30
CA MET A 1 -14.85 -18.69 -10.72
C MET A 1 -14.33 -19.60 -9.63
N ASP A 2 -13.10 -20.04 -9.73
CA ASP A 2 -12.49 -20.91 -8.72
C ASP A 2 -12.33 -20.14 -7.40
N ILE A 3 -12.41 -20.85 -6.26
CA ILE A 3 -12.29 -20.25 -4.91
C ILE A 3 -11.00 -19.42 -4.78
N GLN A 4 -9.92 -19.92 -5.36
CA GLN A 4 -8.63 -19.24 -5.34
C GLN A 4 -8.67 -17.88 -6.07
N SER A 5 -9.29 -17.84 -7.26
CA SER A 5 -9.46 -16.59 -8.02
C SER A 5 -10.33 -15.58 -7.29
N LEU A 6 -11.34 -16.05 -6.56
CA LEU A 6 -12.19 -15.19 -5.74
C LEU A 6 -11.40 -14.58 -4.57
N ILE A 7 -10.59 -15.38 -3.88
CA ILE A 7 -9.74 -14.88 -2.78
C ILE A 7 -8.76 -13.79 -3.30
N PHE A 8 -8.12 -14.04 -4.44
CA PHE A 8 -7.19 -13.05 -5.01
C PHE A 8 -7.91 -11.75 -5.41
N LEU A 9 -9.09 -11.85 -6.02
CA LEU A 9 -9.89 -10.67 -6.35
C LEU A 9 -10.26 -9.88 -5.09
N LEU A 10 -10.70 -10.55 -4.03
CA LEU A 10 -11.06 -9.90 -2.77
C LEU A 10 -9.85 -9.24 -2.10
N MET A 11 -8.69 -9.88 -2.11
CA MET A 11 -7.45 -9.29 -1.61
C MET A 11 -7.06 -8.04 -2.41
N ASP A 12 -7.08 -8.12 -3.75
CA ASP A 12 -6.71 -7.00 -4.62
C ASP A 12 -7.65 -5.80 -4.43
N LEU A 13 -8.96 -6.05 -4.38
CA LEU A 13 -9.95 -5.01 -4.07
C LEU A 13 -9.75 -4.41 -2.67
N ALA A 14 -9.47 -5.24 -1.66
CA ALA A 14 -9.20 -4.78 -0.31
C ALA A 14 -7.95 -3.88 -0.25
N GLY A 15 -6.87 -4.26 -0.96
CA GLY A 15 -5.67 -3.44 -1.11
C GLY A 15 -5.94 -2.10 -1.81
N THR A 16 -6.71 -2.16 -2.90
CA THR A 16 -7.12 -0.96 -3.67
C THR A 16 -7.93 0.00 -2.82
N ILE A 17 -8.95 -0.49 -2.11
CA ILE A 17 -9.78 0.31 -1.20
C ILE A 17 -8.93 0.90 -0.08
N ALA A 18 -8.07 0.10 0.52
CA ALA A 18 -7.21 0.54 1.62
C ALA A 18 -6.26 1.66 1.18
N PHE A 19 -5.57 1.50 0.05
CA PHE A 19 -4.67 2.54 -0.45
C PHE A 19 -5.41 3.77 -0.96
N ALA A 20 -6.55 3.62 -1.63
CA ALA A 20 -7.37 4.75 -2.04
C ALA A 20 -7.86 5.57 -0.84
N ALA A 21 -8.34 4.90 0.21
CA ALA A 21 -8.75 5.57 1.45
C ALA A 21 -7.57 6.28 2.13
N SER A 22 -6.40 5.64 2.19
CA SER A 22 -5.17 6.25 2.72
C SER A 22 -4.79 7.52 1.94
N GLY A 23 -4.82 7.47 0.60
CA GLY A 23 -4.56 8.62 -0.27
C GLY A 23 -5.57 9.74 -0.08
N ALA A 24 -6.87 9.43 -0.06
CA ALA A 24 -7.93 10.39 0.17
C ALA A 24 -7.80 11.11 1.53
N ILE A 25 -7.48 10.37 2.61
CA ILE A 25 -7.26 10.95 3.94
C ILE A 25 -6.08 11.93 3.92
N VAL A 26 -4.97 11.59 3.27
CA VAL A 26 -3.81 12.50 3.16
C VAL A 26 -4.19 13.75 2.37
N ALA A 27 -4.89 13.62 1.23
CA ALA A 27 -5.34 14.74 0.41
C ALA A 27 -6.25 15.70 1.18
N ILE A 28 -7.22 15.16 1.95
CA ILE A 28 -8.12 15.96 2.80
C ILE A 28 -7.32 16.73 3.86
N ARG A 29 -6.29 16.13 4.46
CA ARG A 29 -5.41 16.79 5.43
C ARG A 29 -4.62 17.94 4.81
N GLN A 30 -4.23 17.80 3.55
CA GLN A 30 -3.55 18.83 2.78
C GLN A 30 -4.54 19.86 2.17
N LYS A 31 -5.82 19.78 2.56
CA LYS A 31 -6.88 20.70 2.11
C LYS A 31 -7.07 20.72 0.58
N MET A 32 -6.80 19.58 -0.07
CA MET A 32 -7.07 19.43 -1.50
C MET A 32 -8.60 19.44 -1.75
N ASP A 33 -9.00 19.90 -2.91
CA ASP A 33 -10.39 19.83 -3.36
C ASP A 33 -10.83 18.41 -3.69
N LEU A 34 -12.09 18.21 -4.05
CA LEU A 34 -12.64 16.91 -4.41
C LEU A 34 -11.84 16.22 -5.51
N PHE A 35 -11.42 16.96 -6.53
CA PHE A 35 -10.65 16.39 -7.63
C PHE A 35 -9.27 15.95 -7.16
N GLY A 36 -8.57 16.77 -6.38
CA GLY A 36 -7.28 16.43 -5.77
C GLY A 36 -7.37 15.19 -4.87
N VAL A 37 -8.45 15.06 -4.07
CA VAL A 37 -8.69 13.87 -3.24
C VAL A 37 -8.87 12.61 -4.09
N CYS A 38 -9.64 12.68 -5.17
CA CYS A 38 -9.82 11.56 -6.07
C CYS A 38 -8.51 11.19 -6.79
N VAL A 39 -7.78 12.17 -7.31
CA VAL A 39 -6.50 11.95 -8.00
C VAL A 39 -5.48 11.31 -7.06
N LEU A 40 -5.30 11.86 -5.85
CA LEU A 40 -4.32 11.33 -4.91
C LEU A 40 -4.69 9.92 -4.44
N GLY A 41 -5.98 9.64 -4.20
CA GLY A 41 -6.43 8.31 -3.84
C GLY A 41 -6.20 7.28 -4.95
N VAL A 42 -6.53 7.63 -6.20
CA VAL A 42 -6.27 6.78 -7.36
C VAL A 42 -4.77 6.54 -7.54
N CYS A 43 -3.96 7.59 -7.53
CA CYS A 43 -2.50 7.48 -7.66
C CYS A 43 -1.89 6.60 -6.55
N THR A 44 -2.41 6.70 -5.33
CA THR A 44 -1.95 5.84 -4.22
C THR A 44 -2.30 4.38 -4.47
N ALA A 45 -3.53 4.11 -4.93
CA ALA A 45 -4.04 2.74 -5.11
C ALA A 45 -3.36 2.00 -6.26
N VAL A 46 -3.14 2.66 -7.40
CA VAL A 46 -2.64 1.99 -8.62
C VAL A 46 -1.18 2.27 -8.93
N GLY A 47 -0.59 3.31 -8.33
CA GLY A 47 0.73 3.81 -8.70
C GLY A 47 1.87 2.81 -8.49
N GLY A 48 1.86 2.07 -7.39
CA GLY A 48 2.85 1.03 -7.12
C GLY A 48 2.80 -0.10 -8.16
N GLY A 49 1.59 -0.54 -8.54
CA GLY A 49 1.38 -1.51 -9.61
C GLY A 49 1.83 -0.98 -10.99
N MET A 50 1.57 0.30 -11.28
CA MET A 50 2.02 0.92 -12.53
C MET A 50 3.54 0.97 -12.62
N MET A 51 4.24 1.36 -11.55
CA MET A 51 5.71 1.32 -11.51
C MET A 51 6.26 -0.07 -11.76
N ARG A 52 5.69 -1.10 -11.13
CA ARG A 52 6.04 -2.50 -11.33
C ARG A 52 5.88 -2.92 -12.79
N ASP A 53 4.72 -2.64 -13.37
CA ASP A 53 4.38 -3.07 -14.73
C ASP A 53 5.31 -2.42 -15.76
N VAL A 54 5.67 -1.14 -15.57
CA VAL A 54 6.66 -0.45 -16.43
C VAL A 54 8.04 -1.11 -16.34
N ILE A 55 8.49 -1.51 -15.14
CA ILE A 55 9.78 -2.22 -14.98
C ILE A 55 9.73 -3.59 -15.65
N LEU A 56 8.58 -4.27 -15.62
CA LEU A 56 8.37 -5.54 -16.32
C LEU A 56 8.20 -5.37 -17.84
N GLY A 57 8.27 -4.15 -18.37
CA GLY A 57 8.07 -3.88 -19.80
C GLY A 57 6.63 -4.11 -20.27
N GLN A 58 5.66 -4.00 -19.37
CA GLN A 58 4.26 -4.25 -19.66
C GLN A 58 3.43 -2.96 -19.59
N ILE A 59 2.36 -2.91 -20.38
CA ILE A 59 1.35 -1.85 -20.22
C ILE A 59 0.69 -2.05 -18.85
N PRO A 60 0.64 -1.01 -17.98
CA PRO A 60 0.06 -1.12 -16.66
C PRO A 60 -1.35 -1.72 -16.64
N ALA A 61 -1.58 -2.68 -15.74
CA ALA A 61 -2.87 -3.37 -15.63
C ALA A 61 -4.03 -2.40 -15.36
N ALA A 62 -3.80 -1.33 -14.61
CA ALA A 62 -4.78 -0.28 -14.33
C ALA A 62 -5.21 0.52 -15.58
N LEU A 63 -4.40 0.52 -16.65
CA LEU A 63 -4.75 1.13 -17.94
C LEU A 63 -5.47 0.16 -18.87
N LYS A 64 -5.26 -1.16 -18.69
CA LYS A 64 -5.95 -2.19 -19.48
C LYS A 64 -7.37 -2.45 -18.96
N ASP A 65 -7.56 -2.40 -17.66
CA ASP A 65 -8.83 -2.65 -16.98
C ASP A 65 -9.12 -1.52 -15.99
N PRO A 66 -10.08 -0.63 -16.29
CA PRO A 66 -10.37 0.55 -15.48
C PRO A 66 -11.06 0.26 -14.16
N LYS A 67 -11.42 -1.00 -13.86
CA LYS A 67 -12.18 -1.37 -12.65
C LYS A 67 -11.46 -0.92 -11.35
N TYR A 68 -10.14 -1.07 -11.28
CA TYR A 68 -9.37 -0.68 -10.08
C TYR A 68 -9.31 0.84 -9.93
N VAL A 69 -9.19 1.56 -11.04
CA VAL A 69 -9.27 3.03 -11.04
C VAL A 69 -10.66 3.49 -10.60
N ALA A 70 -11.72 2.85 -11.10
CA ALA A 70 -13.09 3.18 -10.71
C ALA A 70 -13.36 2.88 -9.23
N VAL A 71 -12.90 1.74 -8.71
CA VAL A 71 -13.01 1.40 -7.27
C VAL A 71 -12.22 2.40 -6.41
N ALA A 72 -11.01 2.76 -6.81
CA ALA A 72 -10.20 3.75 -6.09
C ALA A 72 -10.85 5.14 -6.09
N ALA A 73 -11.39 5.59 -7.22
CA ALA A 73 -12.09 6.87 -7.33
C ALA A 73 -13.37 6.88 -6.49
N ALA A 74 -14.18 5.81 -6.57
CA ALA A 74 -15.39 5.67 -5.77
C ALA A 74 -15.08 5.67 -4.25
N THR A 75 -14.02 4.96 -3.85
CA THR A 75 -13.57 4.94 -2.45
C THR A 75 -13.12 6.33 -2.00
N SER A 76 -12.35 7.03 -2.82
CA SER A 76 -11.87 8.39 -2.50
C SER A 76 -13.02 9.37 -2.38
N LEU A 77 -14.00 9.30 -3.29
CA LEU A 77 -15.22 10.10 -3.24
C LEU A 77 -16.02 9.79 -1.96
N LEU A 78 -16.20 8.52 -1.62
CA LEU A 78 -16.92 8.12 -0.40
C LEU A 78 -16.23 8.68 0.85
N VAL A 79 -14.91 8.54 0.94
CA VAL A 79 -14.12 9.11 2.04
C VAL A 79 -14.32 10.62 2.09
N PHE A 80 -14.21 11.33 0.97
CA PHE A 80 -14.43 12.77 0.93
C PHE A 80 -15.83 13.17 1.43
N LEU A 81 -16.88 12.48 0.99
CA LEU A 81 -18.26 12.77 1.40
C LEU A 81 -18.46 12.52 2.91
N ILE A 82 -17.91 11.44 3.46
CA ILE A 82 -17.97 11.16 4.90
C ILE A 82 -17.36 12.34 5.69
N PHE A 83 -16.24 12.86 5.23
CA PHE A 83 -15.59 13.97 5.89
C PHE A 83 -16.30 15.30 5.67
N TYR A 84 -16.84 15.54 4.51
CA TYR A 84 -17.59 16.74 4.17
C TYR A 84 -18.86 16.92 5.03
N PHE A 85 -19.62 15.83 5.23
CA PHE A 85 -20.84 15.87 6.04
C PHE A 85 -20.60 15.81 7.56
N LYS A 86 -19.41 15.41 7.99
CA LYS A 86 -19.07 15.32 9.42
C LYS A 86 -18.16 16.45 9.92
N GLN A 87 -18.06 17.56 9.21
CA GLN A 87 -17.14 18.67 9.55
C GLN A 87 -17.28 19.20 10.99
N GLU A 88 -18.49 19.25 11.54
CA GLU A 88 -18.74 19.77 12.89
C GLU A 88 -18.18 18.90 14.04
N PHE A 89 -17.89 17.63 13.77
CA PHE A 89 -17.34 16.70 14.77
C PHE A 89 -15.80 16.71 14.87
N PHE A 90 -15.11 17.55 14.10
CA PHE A 90 -13.72 17.30 13.71
C PHE A 90 -12.64 18.07 14.49
N GLU A 91 -12.95 18.97 15.43
CA GLU A 91 -11.97 19.94 15.91
C GLU A 91 -10.95 19.44 16.96
N SER A 92 -11.12 18.41 17.75
CA SER A 92 -10.11 18.10 18.78
C SER A 92 -9.74 16.62 19.00
N ARG A 93 -10.64 15.67 18.83
CA ARG A 93 -10.32 14.24 19.01
C ARG A 93 -9.95 13.50 17.74
N VAL A 94 -10.14 14.10 16.63
CA VAL A 94 -10.14 13.46 15.32
C VAL A 94 -8.76 13.25 14.72
N ARG A 95 -7.77 14.08 15.07
CA ARG A 95 -6.40 13.92 14.57
C ARG A 95 -5.83 12.51 14.89
N VAL A 96 -6.11 11.98 16.07
CA VAL A 96 -5.65 10.65 16.50
C VAL A 96 -6.35 9.54 15.69
N TYR A 97 -7.66 9.67 15.45
CA TYR A 97 -8.40 8.70 14.63
C TYR A 97 -7.91 8.68 13.17
N TYR A 98 -7.61 9.83 12.60
CA TYR A 98 -7.05 9.91 11.25
C TYR A 98 -5.71 9.19 11.12
N ASP A 99 -4.81 9.45 12.05
CA ASP A 99 -3.50 8.82 12.05
C ASP A 99 -3.63 7.30 12.18
N LEU A 100 -4.58 6.83 12.99
CA LEU A 100 -4.83 5.40 13.16
C LEU A 100 -5.46 4.78 11.91
N VAL A 101 -6.53 5.38 11.36
CA VAL A 101 -7.20 4.87 10.16
C VAL A 101 -6.24 4.85 8.97
N MET A 102 -5.51 5.96 8.76
CA MET A 102 -4.50 6.03 7.71
C MET A 102 -3.42 4.95 7.89
N LEU A 103 -2.92 4.76 9.11
CA LEU A 103 -1.92 3.74 9.41
C LEU A 103 -2.43 2.33 9.11
N VAL A 104 -3.66 2.02 9.50
CA VAL A 104 -4.29 0.70 9.27
C VAL A 104 -4.50 0.48 7.78
N MET A 105 -5.09 1.44 7.08
CA MET A 105 -5.34 1.34 5.63
C MET A 105 -4.02 1.20 4.86
N ASP A 106 -3.03 2.03 5.17
CA ASP A 106 -1.72 1.95 4.54
C ASP A 106 -1.02 0.61 4.83
N THR A 107 -1.15 0.06 6.04
CA THR A 107 -0.56 -1.23 6.42
C THR A 107 -1.23 -2.40 5.66
N ILE A 108 -2.55 -2.38 5.50
CA ILE A 108 -3.29 -3.40 4.73
C ILE A 108 -2.86 -3.35 3.26
N GLY A 109 -2.87 -2.16 2.66
CA GLY A 109 -2.45 -1.98 1.27
C GLY A 109 -1.00 -2.41 1.05
N LEU A 110 -0.09 -2.02 1.95
CA LEU A 110 1.31 -2.44 1.91
C LEU A 110 1.44 -3.97 1.87
N GLY A 111 0.78 -4.67 2.80
CA GLY A 111 0.87 -6.13 2.90
C GLY A 111 0.36 -6.84 1.65
N ILE A 112 -0.80 -6.45 1.18
CA ILE A 112 -1.44 -7.04 0.01
C ILE A 112 -0.62 -6.75 -1.26
N PHE A 113 -0.27 -5.50 -1.52
CA PHE A 113 0.43 -5.16 -2.75
C PHE A 113 1.89 -5.62 -2.77
N THR A 114 2.52 -5.82 -1.61
CA THR A 114 3.83 -6.50 -1.56
C THR A 114 3.77 -7.89 -2.18
N VAL A 115 2.82 -8.71 -1.78
CA VAL A 115 2.72 -10.08 -2.30
C VAL A 115 2.20 -10.14 -3.74
N PHE A 116 1.33 -9.21 -4.14
CA PHE A 116 0.89 -9.07 -5.54
C PHE A 116 2.02 -8.61 -6.46
N GLY A 117 2.97 -7.84 -5.96
CA GLY A 117 4.18 -7.50 -6.69
C GLY A 117 5.07 -8.72 -6.96
N VAL A 118 5.24 -9.60 -5.96
CA VAL A 118 5.92 -10.89 -6.11
C VAL A 118 5.19 -11.77 -7.14
N LYS A 119 3.86 -11.92 -7.00
CA LYS A 119 3.02 -12.69 -7.93
C LYS A 119 3.21 -12.23 -9.38
N ALA A 120 3.20 -10.92 -9.61
CA ALA A 120 3.38 -10.37 -10.96
C ALA A 120 4.75 -10.71 -11.55
N GLY A 121 5.82 -10.66 -10.75
CA GLY A 121 7.16 -11.08 -11.17
C GLY A 121 7.24 -12.57 -11.49
N VAL A 122 6.58 -13.42 -10.69
CA VAL A 122 6.47 -14.86 -10.96
C VAL A 122 5.71 -15.11 -12.27
N ALA A 123 4.57 -14.45 -12.47
CA ALA A 123 3.78 -14.56 -13.69
C ALA A 123 4.54 -14.08 -14.95
N ALA A 124 5.50 -13.16 -14.78
CA ALA A 124 6.40 -12.69 -15.84
C ALA A 124 7.59 -13.65 -16.10
N GLY A 125 7.67 -14.80 -15.40
CA GLY A 125 8.68 -15.83 -15.64
C GLY A 125 9.96 -15.69 -14.81
N TYR A 126 10.02 -14.81 -13.82
CA TYR A 126 11.23 -14.53 -13.01
C TYR A 126 11.31 -15.33 -11.70
N MET A 127 10.72 -16.53 -11.63
CA MET A 127 10.65 -17.34 -10.40
C MET A 127 12.02 -17.61 -9.76
N ASP A 128 13.07 -17.74 -10.56
CA ASP A 128 14.43 -18.03 -10.08
C ASP A 128 15.17 -16.80 -9.54
N ASN A 129 14.70 -15.60 -9.88
CA ASN A 129 15.35 -14.36 -9.45
C ASN A 129 14.70 -13.80 -8.18
N THR A 130 15.11 -14.31 -7.02
CA THR A 130 14.61 -13.89 -5.70
C THR A 130 14.77 -12.39 -5.45
N PHE A 131 15.89 -11.79 -5.90
CA PHE A 131 16.13 -10.37 -5.72
C PHE A 131 15.09 -9.52 -6.50
N LEU A 132 14.89 -9.84 -7.77
CA LEU A 132 13.91 -9.14 -8.59
C LEU A 132 12.50 -9.28 -8.03
N LEU A 133 12.09 -10.48 -7.61
CA LEU A 133 10.78 -10.72 -7.02
C LEU A 133 10.59 -9.92 -5.73
N ALA A 134 11.58 -9.92 -4.84
CA ALA A 134 11.53 -9.14 -3.60
C ALA A 134 11.50 -7.63 -3.87
N PHE A 135 12.27 -7.17 -4.85
CA PHE A 135 12.27 -5.78 -5.30
C PHE A 135 10.91 -5.36 -5.85
N LEU A 136 10.34 -6.14 -6.79
CA LEU A 136 9.01 -5.87 -7.38
C LEU A 136 7.90 -5.89 -6.32
N GLY A 137 7.97 -6.83 -5.38
CA GLY A 137 7.06 -6.88 -4.24
C GLY A 137 7.13 -5.62 -3.40
N THR A 138 8.34 -5.26 -2.98
CA THR A 138 8.58 -4.07 -2.16
C THR A 138 8.17 -2.80 -2.90
N LEU A 139 8.56 -2.65 -4.16
CA LEU A 139 8.20 -1.49 -4.97
C LEU A 139 6.68 -1.35 -5.13
N THR A 140 5.98 -2.45 -5.38
CA THR A 140 4.53 -2.43 -5.53
C THR A 140 3.84 -2.03 -4.24
N GLY A 141 4.27 -2.59 -3.11
CA GLY A 141 3.70 -2.29 -1.81
C GLY A 141 4.00 -0.87 -1.33
N VAL A 142 5.24 -0.42 -1.48
CA VAL A 142 5.69 0.90 -0.98
C VAL A 142 5.39 2.02 -1.96
N GLY A 143 5.39 1.74 -3.27
CA GLY A 143 5.38 2.74 -4.34
C GLY A 143 4.14 3.64 -4.31
N GLY A 144 2.96 3.08 -4.06
CA GLY A 144 1.72 3.87 -3.94
C GLY A 144 1.78 4.89 -2.80
N GLY A 145 2.22 4.47 -1.62
CA GLY A 145 2.42 5.34 -0.46
C GLY A 145 3.51 6.40 -0.69
N LEU A 146 4.58 6.04 -1.39
CA LEU A 146 5.65 6.98 -1.75
C LEU A 146 5.13 8.07 -2.70
N LEU A 147 4.42 7.68 -3.77
CA LEU A 147 3.78 8.65 -4.68
C LEU A 147 2.82 9.57 -3.94
N ARG A 148 1.96 9.01 -3.08
CA ARG A 148 1.04 9.78 -2.24
C ARG A 148 1.76 10.86 -1.45
N ASP A 149 2.80 10.45 -0.71
CA ASP A 149 3.50 11.36 0.19
C ASP A 149 4.25 12.45 -0.59
N VAL A 150 4.89 12.09 -1.72
CA VAL A 150 5.56 13.07 -2.59
C VAL A 150 4.57 14.05 -3.22
N MET A 151 3.43 13.57 -3.74
CA MET A 151 2.40 14.44 -4.34
C MET A 151 1.72 15.33 -3.29
N ALA A 152 1.66 14.89 -2.05
CA ALA A 152 1.09 15.64 -0.94
C ALA A 152 2.12 16.56 -0.24
N GLU A 153 3.36 16.62 -0.72
CA GLU A 153 4.46 17.42 -0.15
C GLU A 153 4.71 17.12 1.33
N VAL A 154 4.53 15.85 1.73
CA VAL A 154 4.83 15.39 3.10
C VAL A 154 6.04 14.46 3.10
N PRO A 155 6.82 14.42 4.21
CA PRO A 155 7.94 13.48 4.30
C PRO A 155 7.46 12.04 4.13
N PRO A 156 7.98 11.30 3.10
CA PRO A 156 7.50 9.95 2.82
C PRO A 156 7.69 9.00 4.01
N TYR A 157 6.67 8.20 4.29
CA TYR A 157 6.66 7.23 5.39
C TYR A 157 7.83 6.26 5.34
N ILE A 158 8.28 5.89 4.15
CA ILE A 158 9.43 5.01 3.94
C ILE A 158 10.70 5.53 4.64
N PHE A 159 10.84 6.84 4.80
CA PHE A 159 12.03 7.47 5.40
C PHE A 159 11.86 7.83 6.88
N VAL A 160 10.64 8.00 7.36
CA VAL A 160 10.38 8.59 8.68
C VAL A 160 9.61 7.70 9.65
N ARG A 161 8.95 6.65 9.18
CA ARG A 161 8.08 5.80 10.01
C ARG A 161 8.63 4.37 10.13
N HIS A 162 8.65 3.92 11.35
CA HIS A 162 8.93 2.56 11.87
C HIS A 162 8.94 1.43 10.83
N VAL A 163 10.12 0.90 10.51
CA VAL A 163 10.32 -0.40 9.80
C VAL A 163 9.33 -0.62 8.62
N TYR A 164 9.00 0.44 7.85
CA TYR A 164 7.99 0.39 6.78
C TYR A 164 8.43 -0.48 5.60
N ALA A 165 9.51 -0.05 4.91
CA ALA A 165 10.06 -0.80 3.78
C ALA A 165 10.66 -2.13 4.22
N CYS A 166 11.27 -2.20 5.41
CA CYS A 166 11.84 -3.45 5.93
C CYS A 166 10.76 -4.53 6.13
N ALA A 167 9.55 -4.15 6.57
CA ALA A 167 8.43 -5.09 6.67
C ALA A 167 8.01 -5.64 5.31
N SER A 168 7.94 -4.76 4.29
CA SER A 168 7.64 -5.17 2.93
C SER A 168 8.73 -6.07 2.34
N ILE A 169 10.02 -5.73 2.53
CA ILE A 169 11.14 -6.57 2.08
C ILE A 169 11.07 -7.95 2.73
N ALA A 170 10.91 -8.02 4.06
CA ALA A 170 10.84 -9.28 4.79
C ALA A 170 9.64 -10.13 4.32
N GLY A 171 8.48 -9.52 4.15
CA GLY A 171 7.28 -10.19 3.66
C GLY A 171 7.40 -10.64 2.20
N ALA A 172 8.04 -9.85 1.34
CA ALA A 172 8.30 -10.23 -0.05
C ALA A 172 9.23 -11.44 -0.13
N VAL A 173 10.33 -11.45 0.63
CA VAL A 173 11.27 -12.59 0.68
C VAL A 173 10.57 -13.85 1.22
N LEU A 174 9.79 -13.72 2.30
CA LEU A 174 9.01 -14.83 2.83
C LEU A 174 8.00 -15.34 1.79
N CYS A 175 7.30 -14.43 1.09
CA CYS A 175 6.36 -14.79 0.04
C CYS A 175 7.04 -15.59 -1.09
N VAL A 176 8.22 -15.17 -1.57
CA VAL A 176 8.99 -15.89 -2.58
C VAL A 176 9.34 -17.30 -2.10
N TRP A 177 9.79 -17.44 -0.85
CA TRP A 177 10.14 -18.73 -0.28
C TRP A 177 8.91 -19.65 -0.18
N LEU A 178 7.79 -19.13 0.32
CA LEU A 178 6.53 -19.89 0.40
C LEU A 178 5.98 -20.26 -0.98
N TYR A 179 6.14 -19.40 -1.96
CA TYR A 179 5.69 -19.65 -3.33
C TYR A 179 6.35 -20.90 -3.93
N ARG A 180 7.67 -21.07 -3.67
CA ARG A 180 8.44 -22.23 -4.12
C ARG A 180 8.08 -23.52 -3.39
N GLY A 181 7.76 -23.45 -2.09
CA GLY A 181 7.50 -24.64 -1.27
C GLY A 181 6.05 -25.07 -1.19
N PHE A 182 5.13 -24.11 -1.16
CA PHE A 182 3.72 -24.36 -0.81
C PHE A 182 2.72 -23.83 -1.86
N GLY A 183 3.21 -23.21 -2.92
CA GLY A 183 2.37 -22.68 -4.00
C GLY A 183 1.83 -21.28 -3.74
N GLU A 184 0.98 -20.80 -4.67
CA GLU A 184 0.57 -19.41 -4.77
C GLU A 184 -0.30 -18.94 -3.59
N LEU A 185 -1.38 -19.65 -3.29
CA LEU A 185 -2.35 -19.20 -2.29
C LEU A 185 -1.75 -19.05 -0.88
N PRO A 186 -1.03 -20.05 -0.32
CA PRO A 186 -0.36 -19.88 0.97
C PRO A 186 0.66 -18.75 0.97
N ALA A 187 1.41 -18.58 -0.12
CA ALA A 187 2.43 -17.54 -0.23
C ALA A 187 1.83 -16.14 -0.13
N LEU A 188 0.72 -15.89 -0.84
CA LEU A 188 0.07 -14.59 -0.86
C LEU A 188 -0.60 -14.28 0.49
N VAL A 189 -1.32 -15.24 1.08
CA VAL A 189 -2.02 -15.04 2.35
C VAL A 189 -1.03 -14.87 3.50
N ILE A 190 -0.10 -15.80 3.68
CA ILE A 190 0.85 -15.74 4.80
C ILE A 190 1.84 -14.59 4.60
N GLY A 191 2.28 -14.34 3.37
CA GLY A 191 3.15 -13.22 3.05
C GLY A 191 2.51 -11.86 3.39
N SER A 192 1.26 -11.62 2.99
CA SER A 192 0.56 -10.38 3.32
C SER A 192 0.32 -10.22 4.82
N LEU A 193 -0.10 -11.28 5.50
CA LEU A 193 -0.29 -11.27 6.96
C LEU A 193 1.03 -11.02 7.70
N SER A 194 2.16 -11.54 7.22
CA SER A 194 3.47 -11.30 7.83
C SER A 194 3.86 -9.82 7.75
N VAL A 195 3.65 -9.16 6.61
CA VAL A 195 3.89 -7.71 6.49
C VAL A 195 3.02 -6.94 7.47
N ILE A 196 1.71 -7.24 7.52
CA ILE A 196 0.77 -6.58 8.41
C ILE A 196 1.16 -6.79 9.88
N LEU A 197 1.55 -8.01 10.25
CA LEU A 197 1.98 -8.34 11.61
C LEU A 197 3.26 -7.59 12.00
N ILE A 198 4.30 -7.60 11.14
CA ILE A 198 5.54 -6.87 11.38
C ILE A 198 5.25 -5.38 11.57
N ARG A 199 4.41 -4.79 10.73
CA ARG A 199 3.99 -3.39 10.85
C ARG A 199 3.25 -3.11 12.16
N TYR A 200 2.30 -3.98 12.53
CA TYR A 200 1.58 -3.86 13.78
C TYR A 200 2.54 -3.90 14.98
N LEU A 201 3.44 -4.87 15.02
CA LEU A 201 4.44 -4.99 16.09
C LEU A 201 5.39 -3.80 16.12
N ALA A 202 5.86 -3.33 14.94
CA ALA A 202 6.75 -2.18 14.83
C ALA A 202 6.11 -0.89 15.40
N VAL A 203 4.82 -0.69 15.13
CA VAL A 203 4.05 0.44 15.69
C VAL A 203 3.80 0.25 17.17
N ARG A 204 3.37 -0.93 17.60
CA ARG A 204 3.04 -1.24 19.00
C ARG A 204 4.24 -1.12 19.92
N TYR A 205 5.42 -1.59 19.46
CA TYR A 205 6.66 -1.56 20.24
C TYR A 205 7.59 -0.39 19.86
N ARG A 206 7.12 0.52 18.99
CA ARG A 206 7.87 1.72 18.58
C ARG A 206 9.26 1.38 18.03
N TRP A 207 9.38 0.35 17.20
CA TRP A 207 10.65 -0.01 16.58
C TRP A 207 11.12 1.10 15.65
N ASN A 208 12.25 1.71 15.98
CA ASN A 208 12.87 2.76 15.19
C ASN A 208 14.24 2.32 14.71
N LEU A 209 14.56 2.63 13.47
CA LEU A 209 15.92 2.52 12.99
C LEU A 209 16.79 3.66 13.58
N PRO A 210 18.10 3.42 13.77
CA PRO A 210 19.02 4.44 14.27
C PRO A 210 18.96 5.72 13.42
N ARG A 211 18.89 6.88 14.08
CA ARG A 211 18.97 8.19 13.43
C ARG A 211 20.19 8.93 13.92
N ILE A 212 20.86 9.63 13.02
CA ILE A 212 21.91 10.55 13.41
C ILE A 212 21.24 11.77 14.05
N SER A 213 21.25 11.81 15.39
CA SER A 213 20.80 12.97 16.17
C SER A 213 21.94 13.96 16.18
N GLY A 214 21.81 15.11 15.55
CA GLY A 214 22.75 16.21 15.74
C GLY A 214 22.85 16.53 17.23
N ARG A 215 24.07 16.53 17.79
CA ARG A 215 24.29 17.11 19.12
C ARG A 215 23.83 18.58 19.03
N ASN A 216 22.71 18.89 19.70
CA ASN A 216 22.43 20.30 19.98
C ASN A 216 23.59 20.85 20.79
N LYS A 217 24.37 21.72 20.14
CA LYS A 217 25.28 22.63 20.85
C LYS A 217 24.49 23.81 21.39
#